data_e27d705129e77fd5d2cd73fd8b913afe
#
_entry.id   e27d705129e77fd5d2cd73fd8b913afe
#
_cell.length_a   1.000
_cell.length_b   1.000
_cell.length_c   1.000
_cell.angle_alpha   90.00
_cell.angle_beta   90.00
_cell.angle_gamma   90.00
#
_symmetry.space_group_name_H-M   'P 1'
#
loop_
_entity.id
_entity.type
_entity.pdbx_description
1 polymer ?
#
loop_
_entity_poly.entity_id
_entity_poly.type
_entity_poly.pdbx_seq_one_letter_code
_entity_poly.pdbx_strand_id
1 'polypeptide(L)'
;MHDINGYLYLNNKNPFLIMQKLSEQDIEKLLLRFPDWEYFDHALHVEFEFDNFKDCFSAMSRIAFECEALNHHPNWTNTYNVLSISLTTHEAGGVTKKDFDLAEAIEMIVEVQE
;
A
#
# COMPACT_ATOMS: atom_id res chain seq x y z
N MET A 1 -11.48 -0.45 22.06
CA MET A 1 -10.94 -0.81 20.74
C MET A 1 -11.33 0.25 19.73
N HIS A 2 -10.39 0.80 19.05
CA HIS A 2 -10.68 1.79 18.01
C HIS A 2 -10.97 1.08 16.69
N ASP A 3 -11.78 1.71 15.86
CA ASP A 3 -12.03 1.22 14.51
C ASP A 3 -10.88 1.62 13.59
N ILE A 4 -10.94 1.16 12.33
CA ILE A 4 -9.88 1.44 11.36
C ILE A 4 -9.71 2.93 11.13
N ASN A 5 -10.82 3.66 10.99
CA ASN A 5 -10.76 5.10 10.75
C ASN A 5 -10.18 5.84 11.95
N GLY A 6 -10.58 5.46 13.16
CA GLY A 6 -10.05 6.04 14.37
C GLY A 6 -8.56 5.82 14.51
N TYR A 7 -8.12 4.61 14.17
CA TYR A 7 -6.71 4.28 14.23
C TYR A 7 -5.89 5.16 13.28
N LEU A 8 -6.32 5.26 12.03
CA LEU A 8 -5.61 6.07 11.03
C LEU A 8 -5.61 7.55 11.42
N TYR A 9 -6.72 8.04 11.95
CA TYR A 9 -6.81 9.42 12.39
C TYR A 9 -5.80 9.72 13.49
N LEU A 10 -5.70 8.85 14.50
CA LEU A 10 -4.76 9.05 15.59
C LEU A 10 -3.32 9.05 15.11
N ASN A 11 -3.00 8.15 14.17
CA ASN A 11 -1.64 8.09 13.62
C ASN A 11 -1.29 9.34 12.85
N ASN A 12 -2.26 9.95 12.16
CA ASN A 12 -2.01 11.19 11.44
C ASN A 12 -1.67 12.35 12.38
N LYS A 13 -2.17 12.30 13.60
CA LYS A 13 -1.92 13.37 14.57
C LYS A 13 -0.62 13.22 15.32
N ASN A 14 0.00 12.04 15.28
CA ASN A 14 1.23 11.79 16.02
C ASN A 14 2.31 11.26 15.08
N PRO A 15 3.23 12.13 14.62
CA PRO A 15 4.27 11.71 13.68
C PRO A 15 5.10 10.53 14.17
N PHE A 16 5.29 10.42 15.47
CA PHE A 16 6.05 9.30 16.04
C PHE A 16 5.36 7.98 15.76
N LEU A 17 4.01 7.94 15.88
CA LEU A 17 3.24 6.72 15.63
C LEU A 17 3.20 6.34 14.15
N ILE A 18 3.32 7.32 13.24
CA ILE A 18 3.31 7.05 11.80
C ILE A 18 4.45 6.11 11.42
N MET A 19 5.60 6.25 12.08
CA MET A 19 6.77 5.42 11.76
C MET A 19 6.83 4.13 12.57
N GLN A 20 5.85 3.90 13.46
CA GLN A 20 5.85 2.66 14.25
C GLN A 20 5.33 1.49 13.43
N LYS A 21 6.02 0.37 13.57
CA LYS A 21 5.56 -0.88 12.98
C LYS A 21 4.22 -1.27 13.59
N LEU A 22 3.26 -1.61 12.75
CA LEU A 22 1.95 -2.05 13.20
C LEU A 22 2.01 -3.47 13.71
N SER A 23 1.13 -3.79 14.68
CA SER A 23 0.98 -5.16 15.14
C SER A 23 0.30 -5.99 14.05
N GLU A 24 0.48 -7.30 14.10
CA GLU A 24 -0.20 -8.18 13.16
C GLU A 24 -1.71 -8.07 13.28
N GLN A 25 -2.21 -7.85 14.49
CA GLN A 25 -3.64 -7.68 14.71
C GLN A 25 -4.17 -6.43 14.01
N ASP A 26 -3.44 -5.32 14.11
CA ASP A 26 -3.84 -4.08 13.44
C ASP A 26 -3.77 -4.23 11.92
N ILE A 27 -2.74 -4.93 11.41
CA ILE A 27 -2.61 -5.18 9.99
C ILE A 27 -3.82 -5.98 9.49
N GLU A 28 -4.21 -7.03 10.21
CA GLU A 28 -5.36 -7.86 9.83
C GLU A 28 -6.64 -7.03 9.75
N LYS A 29 -6.84 -6.13 10.71
CA LYS A 29 -8.03 -5.28 10.72
C LYS A 29 -8.04 -4.32 9.53
N LEU A 30 -6.90 -3.71 9.25
CA LEU A 30 -6.80 -2.77 8.14
C LEU A 30 -6.96 -3.47 6.80
N LEU A 31 -6.47 -4.70 6.68
CA LEU A 31 -6.59 -5.48 5.45
C LEU A 31 -8.02 -5.81 5.09
N LEU A 32 -8.96 -5.72 6.01
CA LEU A 32 -10.37 -5.91 5.67
C LEU A 32 -10.85 -4.91 4.62
N ARG A 33 -10.19 -3.76 4.51
CA ARG A 33 -10.50 -2.74 3.50
C ARG A 33 -9.75 -2.98 2.19
N PHE A 34 -8.85 -3.96 2.16
CA PHE A 34 -7.98 -4.22 1.01
C PHE A 34 -8.00 -5.71 0.71
N PRO A 35 -9.15 -6.25 0.24
CA PRO A 35 -9.33 -7.71 0.14
C PRO A 35 -8.39 -8.40 -0.85
N ASP A 36 -7.81 -7.67 -1.79
CA ASP A 36 -6.87 -8.25 -2.76
C ASP A 36 -5.44 -8.28 -2.26
N TRP A 37 -5.18 -7.69 -1.11
CA TRP A 37 -3.83 -7.63 -0.54
C TRP A 37 -3.62 -8.69 0.50
N GLU A 38 -2.38 -9.17 0.61
CA GLU A 38 -1.98 -10.16 1.61
C GLU A 38 -0.82 -9.62 2.42
N TYR A 39 -0.71 -10.09 3.67
CA TYR A 39 0.42 -9.74 4.53
C TYR A 39 1.24 -11.00 4.78
N PHE A 40 2.52 -10.98 4.37
CA PHE A 40 3.48 -12.01 4.73
C PHE A 40 4.89 -11.44 4.55
N ASP A 41 5.86 -12.07 5.19
CA ASP A 41 7.26 -11.62 5.14
C ASP A 41 7.40 -10.14 5.46
N HIS A 42 6.65 -9.67 6.47
CA HIS A 42 6.71 -8.30 6.97
C HIS A 42 6.36 -7.23 5.94
N ALA A 43 5.55 -7.58 4.96
CA ALA A 43 5.17 -6.67 3.88
C ALA A 43 3.74 -6.93 3.41
N LEU A 44 3.13 -5.90 2.80
CA LEU A 44 1.85 -6.04 2.11
C LEU A 44 2.11 -6.37 0.65
N HIS A 45 1.37 -7.32 0.10
CA HIS A 45 1.58 -7.79 -1.27
C HIS A 45 0.29 -7.75 -2.07
N VAL A 46 0.39 -7.36 -3.34
CA VAL A 46 -0.73 -7.40 -4.26
C VAL A 46 -0.21 -7.64 -5.66
N GLU A 47 -1.04 -8.24 -6.51
CA GLU A 47 -0.74 -8.41 -7.92
C GLU A 47 -1.94 -7.95 -8.72
N PHE A 48 -1.70 -7.12 -9.73
CA PHE A 48 -2.75 -6.63 -10.64
C PHE A 48 -2.47 -7.11 -12.05
N GLU A 49 -3.51 -7.54 -12.75
CA GLU A 49 -3.42 -7.88 -14.16
C GLU A 49 -4.26 -6.87 -14.95
N PHE A 50 -3.63 -6.22 -15.91
CA PHE A 50 -4.29 -5.22 -16.79
C PHE A 50 -4.57 -5.84 -18.13
N ASP A 51 -5.33 -5.12 -18.99
CA ASP A 51 -5.65 -5.62 -20.30
C ASP A 51 -4.43 -5.71 -21.22
N ASN A 52 -3.47 -4.81 -21.01
CA ASN A 52 -2.28 -4.74 -21.88
C ASN A 52 -1.17 -4.00 -21.14
N PHE A 53 0.01 -3.97 -21.75
CA PHE A 53 1.17 -3.31 -21.14
C PHE A 53 0.98 -1.80 -21.01
N LYS A 54 0.36 -1.17 -22.00
CA LYS A 54 0.15 0.28 -21.99
C LYS A 54 -0.67 0.69 -20.76
N ASP A 55 -1.74 -0.03 -20.48
CA ASP A 55 -2.58 0.26 -19.33
C ASP A 55 -1.82 0.01 -18.02
N CYS A 56 -1.05 -1.08 -17.97
CA CYS A 56 -0.23 -1.40 -16.81
C CYS A 56 0.79 -0.30 -16.56
N PHE A 57 1.53 0.11 -17.58
CA PHE A 57 2.56 1.12 -17.43
C PHE A 57 1.99 2.50 -17.10
N SER A 58 0.81 2.79 -17.65
CA SER A 58 0.10 4.02 -17.32
C SER A 58 -0.24 4.08 -15.83
N ALA A 59 -0.76 2.97 -15.29
CA ALA A 59 -1.04 2.89 -13.85
C ALA A 59 0.25 3.03 -13.04
N MET A 60 1.32 2.35 -13.45
CA MET A 60 2.61 2.44 -12.76
C MET A 60 3.12 3.88 -12.71
N SER A 61 2.99 4.60 -13.81
CA SER A 61 3.44 6.00 -13.86
C SER A 61 2.68 6.87 -12.85
N ARG A 62 1.38 6.67 -12.76
CA ARG A 62 0.56 7.41 -11.82
C ARG A 62 0.87 7.02 -10.38
N ILE A 63 1.10 5.75 -10.13
CA ILE A 63 1.49 5.27 -8.81
C ILE A 63 2.83 5.90 -8.41
N ALA A 64 3.76 6.01 -9.35
CA ALA A 64 5.05 6.61 -9.06
C ALA A 64 4.93 8.04 -8.53
N PHE A 65 4.01 8.83 -9.07
CA PHE A 65 3.78 10.19 -8.56
C PHE A 65 3.25 10.17 -7.13
N GLU A 66 2.39 9.21 -6.81
CA GLU A 66 1.88 9.08 -5.44
C GLU A 66 2.97 8.66 -4.46
N CYS A 67 3.88 7.80 -4.92
CA CYS A 67 5.03 7.40 -4.11
C CYS A 67 5.89 8.61 -3.74
N GLU A 68 6.10 9.51 -4.71
CA GLU A 68 6.87 10.73 -4.45
C GLU A 68 6.13 11.67 -3.51
N ALA A 69 4.81 11.81 -3.70
CA ALA A 69 4.01 12.67 -2.84
C ALA A 69 4.00 12.18 -1.39
N LEU A 70 3.94 10.87 -1.19
CA LEU A 70 3.94 10.26 0.14
C LEU A 70 5.33 10.03 0.70
N ASN A 71 6.35 10.24 -0.11
CA ASN A 71 7.75 9.94 0.21
C ASN A 71 7.90 8.50 0.70
N HIS A 72 7.28 7.58 -0.03
CA HIS A 72 7.31 6.15 0.31
C HIS A 72 7.25 5.36 -1.00
N HIS A 73 8.15 4.39 -1.17
CA HIS A 73 8.34 3.73 -2.46
C HIS A 73 8.14 2.22 -2.33
N PRO A 74 7.52 1.60 -3.35
CA PRO A 74 7.26 0.17 -3.33
C PRO A 74 8.47 -0.61 -3.83
N ASN A 75 8.46 -1.91 -3.55
CA ASN A 75 9.26 -2.87 -4.28
C ASN A 75 8.29 -3.52 -5.26
N TRP A 76 8.52 -3.35 -6.57
CA TRP A 76 7.58 -3.87 -7.55
C TRP A 76 8.27 -4.47 -8.75
N THR A 77 7.55 -5.35 -9.45
CA THR A 77 7.99 -5.92 -10.70
C THR A 77 6.86 -5.83 -11.71
N ASN A 78 7.23 -5.64 -12.97
CA ASN A 78 6.26 -5.63 -14.06
C ASN A 78 6.71 -6.61 -15.14
N THR A 79 5.80 -7.49 -15.54
CA THR A 79 5.98 -8.40 -16.65
C THR A 79 4.77 -8.25 -17.55
N TYR A 80 4.95 -7.63 -18.70
CA TYR A 80 3.89 -7.34 -19.67
C TYR A 80 2.72 -6.62 -18.97
N ASN A 81 1.58 -7.28 -18.80
CA ASN A 81 0.37 -6.66 -18.23
C ASN A 81 0.19 -6.96 -16.74
N VAL A 82 1.19 -7.54 -16.09
CA VAL A 82 1.11 -7.92 -14.67
C VAL A 82 2.02 -7.03 -13.85
N LEU A 83 1.50 -6.47 -12.78
CA LEU A 83 2.23 -5.64 -11.83
C LEU A 83 2.13 -6.26 -10.46
N SER A 84 3.28 -6.66 -9.90
CA SER A 84 3.36 -7.21 -8.54
C SER A 84 4.00 -6.17 -7.63
N ILE A 85 3.35 -5.85 -6.52
CA ILE A 85 3.78 -4.78 -5.61
C ILE A 85 3.95 -5.33 -4.20
N SER A 86 5.02 -4.92 -3.55
CA SER A 86 5.28 -5.23 -2.15
C SER A 86 5.57 -3.92 -1.42
N LEU A 87 4.90 -3.72 -0.28
CA LEU A 87 5.03 -2.50 0.52
C LEU A 87 5.49 -2.84 1.92
N THR A 88 6.54 -2.16 2.37
CA THR A 88 7.02 -2.28 3.74
C THR A 88 7.75 -0.99 4.09
N THR A 89 7.91 -0.71 5.38
CA THR A 89 8.66 0.45 5.83
C THR A 89 9.97 -0.06 6.43
N HIS A 90 11.03 0.01 5.64
CA HIS A 90 12.31 -0.57 6.00
C HIS A 90 12.82 -0.03 7.34
N GLU A 91 12.73 1.26 7.56
CA GLU A 91 13.23 1.90 8.78
C GLU A 91 12.51 1.43 10.03
N ALA A 92 11.27 0.97 9.89
CA ALA A 92 10.48 0.47 11.02
C ALA A 92 10.57 -1.05 11.18
N GLY A 93 11.14 -1.73 10.18
CA GLY A 93 11.27 -3.17 10.19
C GLY A 93 9.98 -3.91 9.87
N GLY A 94 9.03 -3.27 9.20
CA GLY A 94 7.77 -3.91 8.83
C GLY A 94 6.76 -2.89 8.35
N VAL A 95 5.49 -3.31 8.36
CA VAL A 95 4.40 -2.50 7.83
C VAL A 95 4.02 -1.39 8.79
N THR A 96 3.84 -0.18 8.27
CA THR A 96 3.38 0.98 9.02
C THR A 96 2.18 1.60 8.32
N LYS A 97 1.67 2.70 8.89
CA LYS A 97 0.60 3.47 8.27
C LYS A 97 0.98 3.93 6.86
N LYS A 98 2.25 4.23 6.61
CA LYS A 98 2.69 4.67 5.28
C LYS A 98 2.38 3.65 4.21
N ASP A 99 2.51 2.37 4.53
CA ASP A 99 2.23 1.30 3.58
C ASP A 99 0.75 1.24 3.25
N PHE A 100 -0.11 1.42 4.25
CA PHE A 100 -1.55 1.44 4.00
C PHE A 100 -2.00 2.70 3.26
N ASP A 101 -1.36 3.84 3.54
CA ASP A 101 -1.65 5.06 2.78
C ASP A 101 -1.32 4.87 1.31
N LEU A 102 -0.18 4.24 1.02
CA LEU A 102 0.21 3.99 -0.37
C LEU A 102 -0.69 2.92 -1.00
N ALA A 103 -1.06 1.88 -0.26
CA ALA A 103 -1.99 0.87 -0.76
C ALA A 103 -3.32 1.50 -1.17
N GLU A 104 -3.83 2.44 -0.38
CA GLU A 104 -5.06 3.14 -0.70
C GLU A 104 -4.92 3.94 -2.00
N ALA A 105 -3.83 4.68 -2.14
CA ALA A 105 -3.57 5.46 -3.35
C ALA A 105 -3.48 4.55 -4.58
N ILE A 106 -2.81 3.39 -4.43
CA ILE A 106 -2.67 2.42 -5.51
C ILE A 106 -4.04 1.89 -5.92
N GLU A 107 -4.89 1.51 -4.94
CA GLU A 107 -6.22 0.99 -5.25
C GLU A 107 -7.05 2.00 -6.01
N MET A 108 -7.00 3.26 -5.63
CA MET A 108 -7.75 4.30 -6.32
C MET A 108 -7.31 4.45 -7.78
N ILE A 109 -6.00 4.34 -8.03
CA ILE A 109 -5.46 4.46 -9.39
C ILE A 109 -5.87 3.25 -10.23
N VAL A 110 -5.74 2.05 -9.68
CA VAL A 110 -6.07 0.82 -10.41
C VAL A 110 -7.57 0.74 -10.70
N GLU A 111 -8.40 1.18 -9.77
CA GLU A 111 -9.84 1.20 -9.95
C GLU A 111 -10.24 2.07 -11.15
N VAL A 112 -9.58 3.21 -11.32
CA VAL A 112 -9.87 4.11 -12.44
C VAL A 112 -9.42 3.49 -13.77
N GLN A 113 -8.32 2.72 -13.76
CA GLN A 113 -7.82 2.07 -14.97
C GLN A 113 -8.73 0.94 -15.46
N GLU A 114 -9.46 0.33 -14.57
CA GLU A 114 -10.40 -0.71 -14.93
C GLU A 114 -11.67 -0.13 -15.53
#